data_f4530310c17cbfd55df2ce6c6df7f911
#
_entry.id   f4530310c17cbfd55df2ce6c6df7f911
#
_cell.length_a   1.000
_cell.length_b   1.000
_cell.length_c   1.000
_cell.angle_alpha   90.00
_cell.angle_beta   90.00
_cell.angle_gamma   90.00
#
_symmetry.space_group_name_H-M   'P 1'
#
loop_
_entity.id
_entity.type
_entity.pdbx_description
1 polymer ?
#
loop_
_entity_poly.entity_id
_entity_poly.type
_entity_poly.pdbx_seq_one_letter_code
_entity_poly.pdbx_strand_id
1 'polypeptide(L)'
;MIFQDSVLKAYLRNVYFLSGTPCGGKTTVSRALGRRHGIPVYDVDEVFPMHRLMSDRVHQPSMNQTFRDADAFFSRSVEEYRDWLIHNTREQLDFVLMDLIRLSQSGRILCDCHLTVEEAERITEPSRIAFLIREPDRLVEEYCRRDDHQGFNDFIHSATDVEAAKARCNETLRTLNEPRCRAICQSGLFFLERESGRSVAETVRLVEAHFGWQTQEDLRIVRVERGTELAGELLRFVEGCSWLEAREHIAWLLRTWAFTDWEAMFVALKGNRIAGMTSVMKADYYPLPEIYPWISSVYVAEEFRGQRLSERLIAHANRYVRELGFARSYIPSEHVGLYERYGYHYLREIRNDGGGVDHLYAKELT
;
A
#
# COMPACT_ATOMS: atom_id res chain seq x y z
N MET A 1 10.94 15.37 31.00
CA MET A 1 10.21 14.08 31.15
C MET A 1 10.59 13.25 29.93
N ILE A 2 11.22 12.11 30.09
CA ILE A 2 11.57 11.23 28.97
C ILE A 2 10.44 10.20 28.85
N PHE A 3 9.78 10.16 27.70
CA PHE A 3 8.81 9.10 27.42
C PHE A 3 9.51 7.74 27.38
N GLN A 4 8.90 6.72 27.97
CA GLN A 4 9.36 5.35 27.77
C GLN A 4 9.08 4.93 26.32
N ASP A 5 9.98 4.17 25.71
CA ASP A 5 9.87 3.74 24.32
C ASP A 5 8.55 2.99 24.04
N SER A 6 8.09 2.15 24.97
CA SER A 6 6.81 1.44 24.87
C SER A 6 5.61 2.39 24.80
N VAL A 7 5.69 3.54 25.49
CA VAL A 7 4.62 4.56 25.48
C VAL A 7 4.63 5.29 24.13
N LEU A 8 5.80 5.67 23.62
CA LEU A 8 5.92 6.30 22.29
C LEU A 8 5.38 5.38 21.19
N LYS A 9 5.76 4.10 21.19
CA LYS A 9 5.26 3.11 20.24
C LYS A 9 3.73 2.96 20.29
N ALA A 10 3.13 3.00 21.49
CA ALA A 10 1.69 2.93 21.66
C ALA A 10 0.97 4.16 21.07
N TYR A 11 1.50 5.36 21.28
CA TYR A 11 0.93 6.59 20.72
C TYR A 11 1.11 6.68 19.21
N LEU A 12 2.23 6.19 18.67
CA LEU A 12 2.59 6.23 17.25
C LEU A 12 2.12 4.98 16.48
N ARG A 13 1.28 4.13 17.07
CA ARG A 13 0.82 2.86 16.45
C ARG A 13 0.13 3.02 15.09
N ASN A 14 -0.37 4.20 14.76
CA ASN A 14 -0.98 4.52 13.48
C ASN A 14 -0.02 5.22 12.50
N VAL A 15 1.23 5.43 12.90
CA VAL A 15 2.24 6.05 12.05
C VAL A 15 3.09 4.99 11.37
N TYR A 16 3.30 5.16 10.06
CA TYR A 16 4.23 4.40 9.26
C TYR A 16 5.35 5.32 8.81
N PHE A 17 6.57 4.87 8.86
CA PHE A 17 7.73 5.70 8.61
C PHE A 17 8.46 5.26 7.34
N LEU A 18 8.75 6.22 6.47
CA LEU A 18 9.76 6.08 5.43
C LEU A 18 10.96 6.92 5.81
N SER A 19 12.08 6.28 6.04
CA SER A 19 13.36 6.92 6.39
C SER A 19 14.46 6.46 5.44
N GLY A 20 15.71 6.81 5.73
CA GLY A 20 16.85 6.42 4.92
C GLY A 20 17.72 7.61 4.51
N THR A 21 18.37 7.50 3.35
CA THR A 21 19.30 8.53 2.87
C THR A 21 18.64 9.50 1.90
N PRO A 22 19.21 10.67 1.64
CA PRO A 22 18.88 11.47 0.48
C PRO A 22 18.95 10.62 -0.80
N CYS A 23 18.25 11.01 -1.84
CA CYS A 23 18.17 10.29 -3.13
C CYS A 23 17.69 8.84 -3.07
N GLY A 24 17.32 8.29 -1.89
CA GLY A 24 16.75 6.95 -1.73
C GLY A 24 15.34 6.80 -2.31
N GLY A 25 14.66 7.89 -2.64
CA GLY A 25 13.33 7.90 -3.26
C GLY A 25 12.17 7.97 -2.26
N LYS A 26 12.43 8.33 -0.99
CA LYS A 26 11.43 8.43 0.07
C LYS A 26 10.20 9.25 -0.34
N THR A 27 10.39 10.51 -0.74
CA THR A 27 9.30 11.43 -1.09
C THR A 27 8.48 10.96 -2.30
N THR A 28 9.13 10.35 -3.28
CA THR A 28 8.42 9.76 -4.43
C THR A 28 7.53 8.59 -3.99
N VAL A 29 8.07 7.70 -3.16
CA VAL A 29 7.37 6.52 -2.66
C VAL A 29 6.29 6.91 -1.65
N SER A 30 6.56 7.84 -0.71
CA SER A 30 5.59 8.31 0.27
C SER A 30 4.37 8.95 -0.39
N ARG A 31 4.57 9.82 -1.38
CA ARG A 31 3.49 10.43 -2.16
C ARG A 31 2.70 9.42 -2.98
N ALA A 32 3.37 8.41 -3.56
CA ALA A 32 2.70 7.34 -4.29
C ALA A 32 1.83 6.48 -3.36
N LEU A 33 2.36 6.08 -2.21
CA LEU A 33 1.64 5.33 -1.18
C LEU A 33 0.46 6.13 -0.62
N GLY A 34 0.68 7.41 -0.28
CA GLY A 34 -0.36 8.29 0.24
C GLY A 34 -1.56 8.40 -0.71
N ARG A 35 -1.30 8.65 -2.01
CA ARG A 35 -2.35 8.67 -3.03
C ARG A 35 -3.06 7.33 -3.20
N ARG A 36 -2.31 6.24 -3.22
CA ARG A 36 -2.85 4.90 -3.46
C ARG A 36 -3.76 4.40 -2.34
N HIS A 37 -3.44 4.74 -1.10
CA HIS A 37 -4.17 4.30 0.09
C HIS A 37 -5.10 5.36 0.70
N GLY A 38 -5.11 6.58 0.16
CA GLY A 38 -5.85 7.70 0.74
C GLY A 38 -5.35 8.08 2.14
N ILE A 39 -4.04 7.92 2.40
CA ILE A 39 -3.40 8.19 3.68
C ILE A 39 -2.66 9.53 3.59
N PRO A 40 -2.81 10.44 4.57
CA PRO A 40 -2.03 11.66 4.59
C PRO A 40 -0.54 11.36 4.73
N VAL A 41 0.26 12.12 3.98
CA VAL A 41 1.71 12.10 4.06
C VAL A 41 2.17 13.30 4.89
N TYR A 42 2.98 13.03 5.89
CA TYR A 42 3.65 14.04 6.72
C TYR A 42 5.12 14.07 6.30
N ASP A 43 5.52 15.14 5.61
CA ASP A 43 6.88 15.36 5.12
C ASP A 43 7.60 16.31 6.09
N VAL A 44 8.66 15.83 6.73
CA VAL A 44 9.38 16.60 7.76
C VAL A 44 10.08 17.83 7.17
N ASP A 45 10.45 17.81 5.89
CA ASP A 45 11.08 18.93 5.21
C ASP A 45 10.07 20.04 4.91
N GLU A 46 8.83 19.67 4.54
CA GLU A 46 7.75 20.65 4.29
C GLU A 46 7.31 21.38 5.57
N VAL A 47 7.34 20.73 6.72
CA VAL A 47 6.95 21.32 8.02
C VAL A 47 8.09 22.00 8.76
N PHE A 48 9.33 21.83 8.33
CA PHE A 48 10.51 22.40 8.98
C PHE A 48 10.41 23.92 9.22
N PRO A 49 9.94 24.75 8.28
CA PRO A 49 9.81 26.19 8.52
C PRO A 49 8.87 26.53 9.67
N MET A 50 7.80 25.76 9.86
CA MET A 50 6.86 25.94 10.97
C MET A 50 7.51 25.53 12.30
N HIS A 51 8.18 24.40 12.34
CA HIS A 51 8.91 23.96 13.54
C HIS A 51 9.97 24.97 13.96
N ARG A 52 10.69 25.54 12.99
CA ARG A 52 11.68 26.59 13.24
C ARG A 52 11.04 27.85 13.85
N LEU A 53 9.84 28.24 13.44
CA LEU A 53 9.12 29.37 14.06
C LEU A 53 8.69 29.09 15.50
N MET A 54 8.46 27.82 15.85
CA MET A 54 8.09 27.39 17.19
C MET A 54 9.30 27.13 18.09
N SER A 55 10.48 27.06 17.55
CA SER A 55 11.75 26.77 18.23
C SER A 55 12.46 28.06 18.70
N ASP A 56 13.43 27.90 19.59
CA ASP A 56 14.26 29.00 20.06
C ASP A 56 15.75 28.65 20.04
N ARG A 57 16.61 29.70 20.17
CA ARG A 57 18.06 29.53 20.08
C ARG A 57 18.69 28.82 21.29
N VAL A 58 17.98 28.72 22.40
CA VAL A 58 18.50 28.10 23.65
C VAL A 58 18.30 26.59 23.58
N HIS A 59 17.13 26.16 23.13
CA HIS A 59 16.75 24.74 23.13
C HIS A 59 17.00 24.05 21.80
N GLN A 60 16.90 24.79 20.67
CA GLN A 60 17.13 24.28 19.32
C GLN A 60 18.16 25.18 18.59
N PRO A 61 19.41 25.22 19.05
CA PRO A 61 20.44 26.11 18.49
C PRO A 61 20.73 25.80 17.02
N SER A 62 20.74 24.55 16.60
CA SER A 62 21.08 24.16 15.23
C SER A 62 19.96 24.54 14.24
N MET A 63 18.67 24.37 14.59
CA MET A 63 17.54 24.80 13.80
C MET A 63 17.51 26.33 13.63
N ASN A 64 18.00 27.07 14.61
CA ASN A 64 18.01 28.54 14.65
C ASN A 64 19.32 29.16 14.18
N GLN A 65 20.32 28.35 13.81
CA GLN A 65 21.57 28.86 13.28
C GLN A 65 21.35 29.52 11.92
N THR A 66 21.90 30.71 11.75
CA THR A 66 21.82 31.46 10.48
C THR A 66 23.24 31.75 9.99
N PHE A 67 23.41 31.75 8.69
CA PHE A 67 24.65 32.07 8.00
C PHE A 67 24.45 33.34 7.19
N ARG A 68 25.46 34.19 7.16
CA ARG A 68 25.41 35.47 6.45
C ARG A 68 25.21 35.27 4.92
N ASP A 69 25.96 34.33 4.39
CA ASP A 69 26.01 34.00 2.97
C ASP A 69 26.49 32.54 2.75
N ALA A 70 26.62 32.13 1.50
CA ALA A 70 27.09 30.82 1.13
C ALA A 70 28.56 30.58 1.54
N ASP A 71 29.40 31.58 1.44
CA ASP A 71 30.80 31.46 1.84
C ASP A 71 30.92 31.16 3.33
N ALA A 72 30.16 31.87 4.17
CA ALA A 72 30.10 31.60 5.61
C ALA A 72 29.53 30.21 5.92
N PHE A 73 28.57 29.74 5.11
CA PHE A 73 27.98 28.40 5.26
C PHE A 73 28.97 27.29 4.89
N PHE A 74 29.68 27.41 3.77
CA PHE A 74 30.59 26.37 3.27
C PHE A 74 32.03 26.49 3.81
N SER A 75 32.36 27.54 4.59
CA SER A 75 33.67 27.67 5.29
C SER A 75 33.83 26.71 6.46
N ARG A 76 32.74 26.11 6.93
CA ARG A 76 32.78 25.10 8.01
C ARG A 76 33.61 23.89 7.60
N SER A 77 34.20 23.20 8.56
CA SER A 77 34.80 21.90 8.32
C SER A 77 33.72 20.87 7.92
N VAL A 78 34.09 19.71 7.36
CA VAL A 78 33.19 18.62 7.06
C VAL A 78 32.48 18.13 8.33
N GLU A 79 33.23 18.04 9.43
CA GLU A 79 32.73 17.61 10.74
C GLU A 79 31.70 18.61 11.30
N GLU A 80 32.00 19.91 11.29
CA GLU A 80 31.08 20.95 11.75
C GLU A 80 29.78 20.98 10.94
N TYR A 81 29.89 20.81 9.62
CA TYR A 81 28.69 20.78 8.75
C TYR A 81 27.85 19.50 8.95
N ARG A 82 28.52 18.34 9.05
CA ARG A 82 27.86 17.05 9.35
C ARG A 82 27.16 17.12 10.72
N ASP A 83 27.86 17.58 11.76
CA ASP A 83 27.32 17.62 13.12
C ASP A 83 26.13 18.59 13.21
N TRP A 84 26.20 19.71 12.48
CA TRP A 84 25.07 20.62 12.36
C TRP A 84 23.85 19.95 11.70
N LEU A 85 24.03 19.15 10.65
CA LEU A 85 22.92 18.38 10.01
C LEU A 85 22.31 17.38 10.99
N ILE A 86 23.14 16.66 11.74
CA ILE A 86 22.67 15.68 12.72
C ILE A 86 21.88 16.38 13.84
N HIS A 87 22.42 17.44 14.42
CA HIS A 87 21.74 18.15 15.49
C HIS A 87 20.46 18.83 15.03
N ASN A 88 20.45 19.44 13.85
CA ASN A 88 19.27 20.04 13.27
C ASN A 88 18.11 19.05 13.12
N THR A 89 18.39 17.85 12.57
CA THR A 89 17.40 16.79 12.45
C THR A 89 16.91 16.30 13.81
N ARG A 90 17.81 16.15 14.79
CA ARG A 90 17.48 15.70 16.13
C ARG A 90 16.63 16.71 16.91
N GLU A 91 16.95 18.00 16.80
CA GLU A 91 16.18 19.08 17.41
C GLU A 91 14.76 19.16 16.82
N GLN A 92 14.61 18.92 15.51
CA GLN A 92 13.31 18.87 14.86
C GLN A 92 12.47 17.66 15.29
N LEU A 93 13.10 16.54 15.64
CA LEU A 93 12.40 15.28 15.92
C LEU A 93 11.37 15.41 17.06
N ASP A 94 11.64 16.21 18.08
CA ASP A 94 10.72 16.43 19.18
C ASP A 94 9.40 17.08 18.70
N PHE A 95 9.47 18.06 17.80
CA PHE A 95 8.28 18.67 17.17
C PHE A 95 7.54 17.67 16.27
N VAL A 96 8.27 16.90 15.48
CA VAL A 96 7.72 15.85 14.63
C VAL A 96 6.93 14.84 15.46
N LEU A 97 7.49 14.37 16.58
CA LEU A 97 6.80 13.41 17.47
C LEU A 97 5.52 14.01 18.07
N MET A 98 5.54 15.26 18.49
CA MET A 98 4.33 15.94 19.01
C MET A 98 3.24 16.02 17.93
N ASP A 99 3.60 16.39 16.72
CA ASP A 99 2.65 16.46 15.61
C ASP A 99 2.09 15.09 15.25
N LEU A 100 2.94 14.07 15.12
CA LEU A 100 2.54 12.72 14.78
C LEU A 100 1.63 12.10 15.85
N ILE A 101 1.90 12.33 17.14
CA ILE A 101 1.04 11.88 18.23
C ILE A 101 -0.36 12.50 18.08
N ARG A 102 -0.45 13.79 17.78
CA ARG A 102 -1.72 14.50 17.59
C ARG A 102 -2.46 14.03 16.34
N LEU A 103 -1.77 14.02 15.21
CA LEU A 103 -2.38 13.74 13.89
C LEU A 103 -2.80 12.28 13.74
N SER A 104 -2.05 11.34 14.30
CA SER A 104 -2.34 9.91 14.19
C SER A 104 -3.54 9.43 15.01
N GLN A 105 -4.14 10.30 15.84
CA GLN A 105 -5.40 9.99 16.53
C GLN A 105 -6.57 9.82 15.54
N SER A 106 -6.53 10.51 14.41
CA SER A 106 -7.59 10.47 13.39
C SER A 106 -7.44 9.32 12.39
N GLY A 107 -6.36 8.55 12.43
CA GLY A 107 -6.13 7.45 11.50
C GLY A 107 -4.67 7.22 11.16
N ARG A 108 -4.42 6.48 10.09
CA ARG A 108 -3.08 6.19 9.61
C ARG A 108 -2.42 7.43 9.02
N ILE A 109 -1.13 7.58 9.27
CA ILE A 109 -0.26 8.61 8.69
C ILE A 109 1.00 7.94 8.17
N LEU A 110 1.47 8.37 7.02
CA LEU A 110 2.78 8.03 6.47
C LEU A 110 3.73 9.21 6.70
N CYS A 111 4.81 8.99 7.44
CA CYS A 111 5.81 10.00 7.73
C CYS A 111 7.05 9.80 6.83
N ASP A 112 7.37 10.78 5.99
CA ASP A 112 8.64 10.90 5.27
C ASP A 112 9.63 11.66 6.17
N CYS A 113 10.71 10.99 6.62
CA CYS A 113 11.56 11.50 7.67
C CYS A 113 13.03 11.04 7.55
N HIS A 114 13.83 11.43 8.54
CA HIS A 114 15.27 11.19 8.58
C HIS A 114 15.73 10.39 9.82
N LEU A 115 14.92 9.49 10.35
CA LEU A 115 15.25 8.67 11.52
C LEU A 115 16.52 7.85 11.32
N THR A 116 17.32 7.76 12.35
CA THR A 116 18.37 6.76 12.48
C THR A 116 17.78 5.40 12.85
N VAL A 117 18.55 4.33 12.78
CA VAL A 117 18.12 2.99 13.24
C VAL A 117 17.74 3.03 14.71
N GLU A 118 18.57 3.63 15.57
CA GLU A 118 18.34 3.74 17.01
C GLU A 118 17.06 4.51 17.34
N GLU A 119 16.82 5.64 16.68
CA GLU A 119 15.58 6.41 16.85
C GLU A 119 14.35 5.60 16.40
N ALA A 120 14.43 4.90 15.26
CA ALA A 120 13.34 4.06 14.76
C ALA A 120 12.99 2.94 15.74
N GLU A 121 13.98 2.22 16.28
CA GLU A 121 13.78 1.14 17.24
C GLU A 121 13.08 1.61 18.53
N ARG A 122 13.30 2.87 18.92
CA ARG A 122 12.68 3.46 20.10
C ARG A 122 11.23 3.87 19.90
N ILE A 123 10.85 4.35 18.69
CA ILE A 123 9.55 5.01 18.47
C ILE A 123 8.55 4.17 17.69
N THR A 124 8.99 3.10 17.00
CA THR A 124 8.09 2.31 16.16
C THR A 124 8.44 0.82 16.19
N GLU A 125 7.53 0.02 15.66
CA GLU A 125 7.74 -1.41 15.46
C GLU A 125 8.42 -1.69 14.11
N PRO A 126 9.23 -2.76 13.99
CA PRO A 126 9.94 -3.10 12.74
C PRO A 126 9.04 -3.16 11.50
N SER A 127 7.79 -3.61 11.66
CA SER A 127 6.81 -3.70 10.56
C SER A 127 6.25 -2.36 10.10
N ARG A 128 6.60 -1.24 10.75
CA ARG A 128 6.08 0.10 10.45
C ARG A 128 7.15 1.09 10.03
N ILE A 129 8.37 0.62 9.83
CA ILE A 129 9.48 1.43 9.31
C ILE A 129 10.07 0.76 8.07
N ALA A 130 10.28 1.52 7.01
CA ALA A 130 11.02 1.11 5.84
C ALA A 130 12.11 2.12 5.54
N PHE A 131 13.34 1.65 5.38
CA PHE A 131 14.45 2.50 4.99
C PHE A 131 14.66 2.43 3.47
N LEU A 132 14.67 3.58 2.82
CA LEU A 132 15.01 3.71 1.41
C LEU A 132 16.38 4.40 1.31
N ILE A 133 17.35 3.66 0.83
CA ILE A 133 18.75 4.13 0.79
C ILE A 133 19.25 4.26 -0.65
N ARG A 134 20.23 5.13 -0.79
CA ARG A 134 21.06 5.25 -2.00
C ARG A 134 22.50 5.00 -1.62
N GLU A 135 23.19 4.24 -2.42
CA GLU A 135 24.64 4.01 -2.27
C GLU A 135 25.36 5.38 -2.21
N PRO A 136 26.29 5.60 -1.25
CA PRO A 136 26.85 6.92 -0.94
C PRO A 136 27.47 7.67 -2.12
N ASP A 137 28.21 7.01 -3.00
CA ASP A 137 28.82 7.67 -4.16
C ASP A 137 27.78 8.11 -5.18
N ARG A 138 26.78 7.28 -5.43
CA ARG A 138 25.62 7.63 -6.29
C ARG A 138 24.77 8.74 -5.69
N LEU A 139 24.61 8.74 -4.37
CA LEU A 139 23.90 9.79 -3.65
C LEU A 139 24.56 11.14 -3.92
N VAL A 140 25.88 11.23 -3.77
CA VAL A 140 26.65 12.47 -3.98
C VAL A 140 26.53 12.95 -5.44
N GLU A 141 26.62 12.04 -6.42
CA GLU A 141 26.44 12.36 -7.84
C GLU A 141 25.06 12.93 -8.16
N GLU A 142 24.01 12.44 -7.50
CA GLU A 142 22.60 12.79 -7.77
C GLU A 142 22.13 14.01 -6.96
N TYR A 143 22.67 14.26 -5.78
CA TYR A 143 22.12 15.20 -4.79
C TYR A 143 21.93 16.61 -5.34
N CYS A 144 22.95 17.15 -5.99
CA CYS A 144 22.91 18.50 -6.58
C CYS A 144 22.22 18.55 -7.96
N ARG A 145 21.79 17.39 -8.51
CA ARG A 145 21.09 17.33 -9.80
C ARG A 145 19.57 17.19 -9.67
N ARG A 146 19.07 17.20 -8.44
CA ARG A 146 17.64 17.04 -8.17
C ARG A 146 16.88 18.32 -8.48
N ASP A 147 15.77 18.20 -9.21
CA ASP A 147 14.90 19.32 -9.59
C ASP A 147 14.26 20.02 -8.37
N ASP A 148 14.00 19.25 -7.30
CA ASP A 148 13.41 19.77 -6.05
C ASP A 148 14.45 20.47 -5.13
N HIS A 149 15.73 20.51 -5.52
CA HIS A 149 16.81 21.18 -4.80
C HIS A 149 17.29 22.49 -5.44
N GLN A 150 16.50 23.08 -6.35
CA GLN A 150 16.93 24.27 -7.07
C GLN A 150 17.37 25.40 -6.15
N GLY A 151 16.63 25.70 -5.08
CA GLY A 151 17.00 26.75 -4.13
C GLY A 151 18.32 26.50 -3.42
N PHE A 152 18.65 25.23 -3.08
CA PHE A 152 19.94 24.88 -2.51
C PHE A 152 21.07 24.92 -3.54
N ASN A 153 20.81 24.53 -4.78
CA ASN A 153 21.75 24.67 -5.88
C ASN A 153 22.07 26.14 -6.16
N ASP A 154 21.05 27.00 -6.21
CA ASP A 154 21.24 28.44 -6.37
C ASP A 154 22.09 29.02 -5.21
N PHE A 155 21.86 28.54 -3.99
CA PHE A 155 22.67 28.93 -2.83
C PHE A 155 24.13 28.47 -2.97
N ILE A 156 24.39 27.22 -3.40
CA ILE A 156 25.76 26.78 -3.70
C ILE A 156 26.41 27.66 -4.77
N HIS A 157 25.70 27.99 -5.84
CA HIS A 157 26.21 28.81 -6.93
C HIS A 157 26.41 30.29 -6.54
N SER A 158 25.89 30.73 -5.40
CA SER A 158 26.15 32.05 -4.85
C SER A 158 27.45 32.16 -4.05
N ALA A 159 28.16 31.05 -3.80
CA ALA A 159 29.46 31.03 -3.16
C ALA A 159 30.54 31.61 -4.10
N THR A 160 31.56 32.28 -3.50
CA THR A 160 32.67 32.82 -4.26
C THR A 160 33.47 31.74 -4.96
N ASP A 161 33.68 30.58 -4.29
CA ASP A 161 34.28 29.38 -4.87
C ASP A 161 33.25 28.24 -4.89
N VAL A 162 32.53 28.15 -6.02
CA VAL A 162 31.44 27.17 -6.24
C VAL A 162 31.99 25.74 -6.16
N GLU A 163 33.18 25.47 -6.71
CA GLU A 163 33.73 24.12 -6.72
C GLU A 163 34.16 23.67 -5.32
N ALA A 164 34.73 24.55 -4.53
CA ALA A 164 35.03 24.28 -3.12
C ALA A 164 33.75 24.06 -2.30
N ALA A 165 32.70 24.86 -2.53
CA ALA A 165 31.39 24.70 -1.88
C ALA A 165 30.76 23.34 -2.22
N LYS A 166 30.78 22.93 -3.50
CA LYS A 166 30.31 21.60 -3.96
C LYS A 166 31.14 20.47 -3.33
N ALA A 167 32.48 20.58 -3.32
CA ALA A 167 33.34 19.59 -2.73
C ALA A 167 33.04 19.41 -1.23
N ARG A 168 32.86 20.52 -0.51
CA ARG A 168 32.46 20.50 0.89
C ARG A 168 31.14 19.82 1.14
N CYS A 169 30.10 20.17 0.34
CA CYS A 169 28.80 19.53 0.42
C CYS A 169 28.90 18.03 0.18
N ASN A 170 29.57 17.62 -0.89
CA ASN A 170 29.70 16.22 -1.30
C ASN A 170 30.41 15.39 -0.25
N GLU A 171 31.53 15.90 0.31
CA GLU A 171 32.27 15.21 1.36
C GLU A 171 31.46 15.09 2.67
N THR A 172 30.74 16.15 3.02
CA THR A 172 29.82 16.11 4.18
C THR A 172 28.73 15.07 4.00
N LEU A 173 28.10 15.02 2.81
CA LEU A 173 27.07 14.03 2.51
C LEU A 173 27.62 12.59 2.55
N ARG A 174 28.83 12.37 2.02
CA ARG A 174 29.47 11.05 2.08
C ARG A 174 29.75 10.64 3.53
N THR A 175 30.40 11.51 4.30
CA THR A 175 30.77 11.28 5.71
C THR A 175 29.53 11.05 6.61
N LEU A 176 28.40 11.71 6.30
CA LEU A 176 27.14 11.54 7.01
C LEU A 176 26.45 10.21 6.63
N ASN A 177 26.38 9.87 5.34
CA ASN A 177 25.51 8.81 4.87
C ASN A 177 26.20 7.44 4.78
N GLU A 178 27.50 7.35 4.66
CA GLU A 178 28.22 6.07 4.66
C GLU A 178 28.03 5.26 5.96
N PRO A 179 28.23 5.83 7.15
CA PRO A 179 27.93 5.14 8.41
C PRO A 179 26.44 4.82 8.56
N ARG A 180 25.57 5.72 8.09
CA ARG A 180 24.12 5.54 8.13
C ARG A 180 23.66 4.36 7.26
N CYS A 181 24.14 4.27 6.02
CA CYS A 181 23.88 3.12 5.16
C CYS A 181 24.35 1.82 5.80
N ARG A 182 25.56 1.80 6.35
CA ARG A 182 26.12 0.63 7.03
C ARG A 182 25.26 0.20 8.22
N ALA A 183 24.84 1.14 9.07
CA ALA A 183 23.97 0.87 10.21
C ALA A 183 22.61 0.31 9.76
N ILE A 184 21.99 0.87 8.73
CA ILE A 184 20.74 0.38 8.18
C ILE A 184 20.89 -1.05 7.64
N CYS A 185 21.93 -1.33 6.84
CA CYS A 185 22.17 -2.67 6.29
C CYS A 185 22.42 -3.73 7.37
N GLN A 186 22.98 -3.34 8.52
CA GLN A 186 23.29 -4.25 9.63
C GLN A 186 22.19 -4.36 10.69
N SER A 187 21.16 -3.51 10.64
CA SER A 187 20.12 -3.43 11.68
C SER A 187 19.16 -4.61 11.72
N GLY A 188 19.02 -5.36 10.63
CA GLY A 188 17.94 -6.35 10.46
C GLY A 188 16.57 -5.75 10.19
N LEU A 189 16.42 -4.42 10.14
CA LEU A 189 15.19 -3.75 9.75
C LEU A 189 15.03 -3.79 8.22
N PHE A 190 13.80 -3.62 7.76
CA PHE A 190 13.52 -3.60 6.33
C PHE A 190 14.12 -2.38 5.64
N PHE A 191 14.89 -2.63 4.60
CA PHE A 191 15.41 -1.58 3.74
C PHE A 191 15.37 -1.98 2.27
N LEU A 192 15.35 -0.98 1.40
CA LEU A 192 15.52 -1.13 -0.04
C LEU A 192 16.58 -0.15 -0.51
N GLU A 193 17.57 -0.66 -1.20
CA GLU A 193 18.51 0.17 -1.95
C GLU A 193 17.89 0.55 -3.31
N ARG A 194 18.01 1.83 -3.69
CA ARG A 194 17.56 2.31 -5.00
C ARG A 194 18.51 1.83 -6.09
N GLU A 195 18.08 0.82 -6.83
CA GLU A 195 18.80 0.25 -7.96
C GLU A 195 18.33 0.86 -9.29
N SER A 196 19.23 0.88 -10.29
CA SER A 196 18.98 1.48 -11.62
C SER A 196 17.87 0.79 -12.43
N GLY A 197 17.46 -0.42 -12.06
CA GLY A 197 16.44 -1.21 -12.77
C GLY A 197 15.10 -1.32 -12.05
N ARG A 198 15.02 -0.91 -10.78
CA ARG A 198 13.78 -1.03 -10.00
C ARG A 198 12.89 0.19 -10.20
N SER A 199 11.68 -0.05 -10.70
CA SER A 199 10.67 1.00 -10.88
C SER A 199 10.11 1.50 -9.53
N VAL A 200 9.56 2.73 -9.54
CA VAL A 200 8.82 3.27 -8.38
C VAL A 200 7.66 2.36 -8.00
N ALA A 201 6.94 1.80 -8.98
CA ALA A 201 5.81 0.91 -8.73
C ALA A 201 6.22 -0.39 -8.01
N GLU A 202 7.39 -0.94 -8.32
CA GLU A 202 7.94 -2.10 -7.63
C GLU A 202 8.37 -1.76 -6.20
N THR A 203 9.04 -0.63 -6.01
CA THR A 203 9.42 -0.16 -4.67
C THR A 203 8.19 0.06 -3.79
N VAL A 204 7.13 0.68 -4.33
CA VAL A 204 5.85 0.86 -3.64
C VAL A 204 5.27 -0.48 -3.23
N ARG A 205 5.20 -1.49 -4.13
CA ARG A 205 4.67 -2.83 -3.79
C ARG A 205 5.46 -3.53 -2.68
N LEU A 206 6.79 -3.42 -2.70
CA LEU A 206 7.64 -4.02 -1.67
C LEU A 206 7.43 -3.37 -0.30
N VAL A 207 7.30 -2.03 -0.25
CA VAL A 207 6.99 -1.29 0.98
C VAL A 207 5.57 -1.61 1.48
N GLU A 208 4.58 -1.69 0.59
CA GLU A 208 3.22 -2.12 0.92
C GLU A 208 3.19 -3.52 1.55
N ALA A 209 3.89 -4.45 0.93
CA ALA A 209 4.00 -5.82 1.45
C ALA A 209 4.62 -5.84 2.85
N HIS A 210 5.69 -5.06 3.07
CA HIS A 210 6.34 -4.92 4.37
C HIS A 210 5.41 -4.31 5.43
N PHE A 211 4.67 -3.25 5.10
CA PHE A 211 3.72 -2.62 6.00
C PHE A 211 2.44 -3.45 6.24
N GLY A 212 2.28 -4.57 5.56
CA GLY A 212 1.05 -5.34 5.58
C GLY A 212 -0.13 -4.59 4.93
N TRP A 213 0.15 -3.62 4.07
CA TRP A 213 -0.86 -2.86 3.36
C TRP A 213 -1.29 -3.64 2.11
N GLN A 214 -2.36 -4.39 2.25
CA GLN A 214 -2.98 -5.01 1.09
C GLN A 214 -3.72 -3.93 0.31
N THR A 215 -3.27 -3.65 -0.90
CA THR A 215 -3.99 -2.76 -1.79
C THR A 215 -5.26 -3.45 -2.27
N GLN A 216 -6.38 -2.74 -2.20
CA GLN A 216 -7.59 -3.16 -2.91
C GLN A 216 -7.36 -3.22 -4.44
N GLU A 217 -6.29 -2.60 -4.94
CA GLU A 217 -5.99 -2.48 -6.38
C GLU A 217 -5.46 -3.76 -7.04
N ASP A 218 -4.93 -4.71 -6.26
CA ASP A 218 -4.51 -6.00 -6.82
C ASP A 218 -5.69 -6.96 -7.06
N LEU A 219 -6.89 -6.63 -6.58
CA LEU A 219 -8.08 -7.43 -6.83
C LEU A 219 -8.94 -6.78 -7.91
N ARG A 220 -8.90 -7.33 -9.09
CA ARG A 220 -9.80 -7.00 -10.20
C ARG A 220 -10.83 -8.11 -10.36
N ILE A 221 -12.10 -7.73 -10.51
CA ILE A 221 -13.14 -8.68 -10.91
C ILE A 221 -13.46 -8.37 -12.37
N VAL A 222 -13.28 -9.37 -13.20
CA VAL A 222 -13.43 -9.24 -14.65
C VAL A 222 -14.38 -10.32 -15.18
N ARG A 223 -15.15 -9.96 -16.20
CA ARG A 223 -15.95 -10.91 -16.95
C ARG A 223 -15.03 -11.76 -17.82
N VAL A 224 -15.30 -13.04 -17.88
CA VAL A 224 -14.57 -13.97 -18.73
C VAL A 224 -15.25 -14.01 -20.10
N GLU A 225 -14.48 -13.83 -21.16
CA GLU A 225 -14.98 -13.83 -22.52
C GLU A 225 -14.51 -15.10 -23.25
N ARG A 226 -15.36 -15.58 -24.21
CA ARG A 226 -15.08 -16.79 -24.98
C ARG A 226 -13.77 -16.67 -25.76
N GLY A 227 -12.95 -17.72 -25.71
CA GLY A 227 -11.73 -17.82 -26.52
C GLY A 227 -10.57 -16.96 -26.03
N THR A 228 -10.69 -16.30 -24.87
CA THR A 228 -9.60 -15.55 -24.25
C THR A 228 -8.64 -16.47 -23.48
N GLU A 229 -7.42 -16.03 -23.27
CA GLU A 229 -6.45 -16.72 -22.41
C GLU A 229 -7.00 -16.93 -21.00
N LEU A 230 -7.71 -15.93 -20.47
CA LEU A 230 -8.37 -15.98 -19.16
C LEU A 230 -9.41 -17.10 -19.07
N ALA A 231 -10.15 -17.39 -20.14
CA ALA A 231 -11.09 -18.52 -20.16
C ALA A 231 -10.36 -19.86 -20.02
N GLY A 232 -9.19 -20.01 -20.66
CA GLY A 232 -8.33 -21.18 -20.51
C GLY A 232 -7.70 -21.28 -19.12
N GLU A 233 -7.33 -20.17 -18.52
CA GLU A 233 -6.84 -20.14 -17.13
C GLU A 233 -7.95 -20.49 -16.14
N LEU A 234 -9.15 -19.96 -16.34
CA LEU A 234 -10.30 -20.30 -15.51
C LEU A 234 -10.66 -21.78 -15.59
N LEU A 235 -10.59 -22.39 -16.78
CA LEU A 235 -10.81 -23.82 -16.93
C LEU A 235 -9.82 -24.64 -16.10
N ARG A 236 -8.52 -24.33 -16.19
CA ARG A 236 -7.48 -24.98 -15.38
C ARG A 236 -7.70 -24.76 -13.86
N PHE A 237 -8.10 -23.56 -13.47
CA PHE A 237 -8.43 -23.24 -12.09
C PHE A 237 -9.61 -24.07 -11.57
N VAL A 238 -10.68 -24.21 -12.35
CA VAL A 238 -11.85 -25.04 -12.04
C VAL A 238 -11.46 -26.52 -11.93
N GLU A 239 -10.68 -27.04 -12.87
CA GLU A 239 -10.22 -28.44 -12.84
C GLU A 239 -9.36 -28.76 -11.63
N GLY A 240 -8.66 -27.78 -11.05
CA GLY A 240 -7.83 -27.91 -9.85
C GLY A 240 -8.53 -27.54 -8.56
N CYS A 241 -9.77 -27.05 -8.57
CA CYS A 241 -10.44 -26.60 -7.35
C CYS A 241 -10.91 -27.76 -6.45
N SER A 242 -11.02 -27.49 -5.15
CA SER A 242 -11.45 -28.49 -4.14
C SER A 242 -12.98 -28.75 -4.15
N TRP A 243 -13.75 -27.98 -4.91
CA TRP A 243 -15.21 -28.14 -5.00
C TRP A 243 -15.60 -29.20 -6.05
N LEU A 244 -15.47 -30.47 -5.67
CA LEU A 244 -15.60 -31.61 -6.57
C LEU A 244 -16.98 -31.72 -7.24
N GLU A 245 -18.05 -31.41 -6.52
CA GLU A 245 -19.44 -31.55 -6.98
C GLU A 245 -19.79 -30.58 -8.12
N ALA A 246 -19.33 -29.33 -8.05
CA ALA A 246 -19.60 -28.31 -9.06
C ALA A 246 -18.57 -28.31 -10.21
N ARG A 247 -17.39 -28.85 -9.97
CA ARG A 247 -16.22 -28.78 -10.87
C ARG A 247 -16.52 -29.27 -12.28
N GLU A 248 -17.14 -30.44 -12.39
CA GLU A 248 -17.38 -31.07 -13.69
C GLU A 248 -18.37 -30.26 -14.53
N HIS A 249 -19.44 -29.77 -13.93
CA HIS A 249 -20.41 -28.92 -14.59
C HIS A 249 -19.82 -27.58 -15.05
N ILE A 250 -19.11 -26.91 -14.18
CA ILE A 250 -18.49 -25.61 -14.52
C ILE A 250 -17.44 -25.81 -15.63
N ALA A 251 -16.63 -26.87 -15.55
CA ALA A 251 -15.67 -27.19 -16.60
C ALA A 251 -16.37 -27.51 -17.94
N TRP A 252 -17.52 -28.22 -17.92
CA TRP A 252 -18.29 -28.45 -19.11
C TRP A 252 -18.85 -27.14 -19.70
N LEU A 253 -19.42 -26.25 -18.87
CA LEU A 253 -19.88 -24.93 -19.30
C LEU A 253 -18.78 -24.11 -19.99
N LEU A 254 -17.59 -24.10 -19.43
CA LEU A 254 -16.47 -23.38 -20.00
C LEU A 254 -15.95 -23.99 -21.31
N ARG A 255 -15.88 -25.33 -21.41
CA ARG A 255 -15.43 -26.04 -22.63
C ARG A 255 -16.39 -25.87 -23.79
N THR A 256 -17.68 -25.96 -23.52
CA THR A 256 -18.75 -25.87 -24.53
C THR A 256 -19.14 -24.41 -24.78
N TRP A 257 -18.86 -23.54 -23.85
CA TRP A 257 -19.36 -22.16 -23.80
C TRP A 257 -20.89 -22.09 -23.91
N ALA A 258 -21.55 -22.92 -23.14
CA ALA A 258 -23.03 -23.06 -23.16
C ALA A 258 -23.71 -21.96 -22.31
N PHE A 259 -23.32 -20.71 -22.52
CA PHE A 259 -23.93 -19.54 -21.90
C PHE A 259 -24.94 -18.92 -22.88
N THR A 260 -26.08 -18.48 -22.36
CA THR A 260 -27.05 -17.67 -23.11
C THR A 260 -26.62 -16.20 -23.16
N ASP A 261 -27.37 -15.33 -23.84
CA ASP A 261 -26.96 -13.97 -24.18
C ASP A 261 -26.50 -13.11 -23.01
N TRP A 262 -27.07 -13.26 -21.82
CA TRP A 262 -26.71 -12.45 -20.63
C TRP A 262 -26.06 -13.27 -19.51
N GLU A 263 -25.98 -14.57 -19.64
CA GLU A 263 -25.22 -15.37 -18.66
C GLU A 263 -23.73 -15.05 -18.72
N ALA A 264 -23.08 -15.06 -17.58
CA ALA A 264 -21.70 -14.64 -17.50
C ALA A 264 -20.95 -15.33 -16.36
N MET A 265 -19.64 -15.54 -16.59
CA MET A 265 -18.68 -15.90 -15.55
C MET A 265 -17.83 -14.69 -15.20
N PHE A 266 -17.55 -14.53 -13.92
CA PHE A 266 -16.65 -13.52 -13.39
C PHE A 266 -15.54 -14.17 -12.56
N VAL A 267 -14.35 -13.64 -12.68
CA VAL A 267 -13.19 -14.05 -11.85
C VAL A 267 -12.64 -12.89 -11.07
N ALA A 268 -12.27 -13.16 -9.84
CA ALA A 268 -11.47 -12.26 -9.03
C ALA A 268 -9.99 -12.56 -9.29
N LEU A 269 -9.26 -11.61 -9.86
CA LEU A 269 -7.82 -11.68 -10.09
C LEU A 269 -7.08 -10.95 -8.99
N LYS A 270 -6.15 -11.61 -8.34
CA LYS A 270 -5.17 -10.99 -7.44
C LYS A 270 -3.79 -11.02 -8.10
N GLY A 271 -3.37 -9.86 -8.60
CA GLY A 271 -2.30 -9.81 -9.59
C GLY A 271 -2.71 -10.54 -10.87
N ASN A 272 -1.95 -11.57 -11.25
CA ASN A 272 -2.24 -12.43 -12.41
C ASN A 272 -2.84 -13.80 -12.01
N ARG A 273 -3.20 -14.00 -10.73
CA ARG A 273 -3.74 -15.28 -10.25
C ARG A 273 -5.25 -15.20 -10.03
N ILE A 274 -5.98 -16.21 -10.45
CA ILE A 274 -7.40 -16.34 -10.14
C ILE A 274 -7.54 -16.67 -8.65
N ALA A 275 -8.16 -15.77 -7.90
CA ALA A 275 -8.42 -15.91 -6.47
C ALA A 275 -9.81 -16.46 -6.15
N GLY A 276 -10.74 -16.37 -7.10
CA GLY A 276 -12.10 -16.87 -6.97
C GLY A 276 -12.94 -16.60 -8.20
N MET A 277 -14.14 -17.15 -8.23
CA MET A 277 -15.08 -17.04 -9.34
C MET A 277 -16.51 -16.94 -8.86
N THR A 278 -17.40 -16.47 -9.74
CA THR A 278 -18.86 -16.54 -9.62
C THR A 278 -19.48 -16.51 -11.01
N SER A 279 -20.71 -16.95 -11.12
CA SER A 279 -21.49 -16.87 -12.35
C SER A 279 -22.84 -16.17 -12.12
N VAL A 280 -23.39 -15.62 -13.20
CA VAL A 280 -24.78 -15.18 -13.30
C VAL A 280 -25.45 -16.06 -14.32
N MET A 281 -26.49 -16.79 -13.89
CA MET A 281 -27.12 -17.86 -14.68
C MET A 281 -28.64 -17.70 -14.74
N LYS A 282 -29.24 -18.16 -15.82
CA LYS A 282 -30.70 -18.23 -15.98
C LYS A 282 -31.30 -19.44 -15.26
N ALA A 283 -30.57 -20.53 -15.22
CA ALA A 283 -30.96 -21.75 -14.53
C ALA A 283 -29.83 -22.22 -13.63
N ASP A 284 -30.17 -22.93 -12.57
CA ASP A 284 -29.25 -23.59 -11.65
C ASP A 284 -29.74 -25.05 -11.45
N TYR A 285 -29.09 -25.83 -10.58
CA TYR A 285 -29.44 -27.23 -10.25
C TYR A 285 -30.79 -27.42 -9.59
N TYR A 286 -31.69 -26.46 -9.71
CA TYR A 286 -33.01 -26.46 -9.09
C TYR A 286 -34.10 -26.40 -10.18
N PRO A 287 -35.15 -27.24 -10.10
CA PRO A 287 -36.26 -27.25 -11.06
C PRO A 287 -37.20 -26.06 -10.81
N LEU A 288 -36.70 -24.85 -10.87
CA LEU A 288 -37.39 -23.58 -10.59
C LEU A 288 -37.18 -22.59 -11.75
N PRO A 289 -37.79 -22.85 -12.93
CA PRO A 289 -37.54 -22.06 -14.13
C PRO A 289 -38.02 -20.60 -14.04
N GLU A 290 -38.91 -20.31 -13.08
CA GLU A 290 -39.45 -18.97 -12.84
C GLU A 290 -38.49 -18.10 -11.97
N ILE A 291 -37.45 -18.71 -11.33
CA ILE A 291 -36.51 -18.02 -10.48
C ILE A 291 -35.23 -17.76 -11.26
N TYR A 292 -34.93 -16.51 -11.52
CA TYR A 292 -33.69 -16.03 -12.14
C TYR A 292 -33.56 -14.50 -11.98
N PRO A 293 -32.38 -13.89 -12.16
CA PRO A 293 -31.09 -14.56 -12.37
C PRO A 293 -30.52 -15.15 -11.07
N TRP A 294 -29.83 -16.28 -11.20
CA TRP A 294 -29.08 -16.93 -10.15
C TRP A 294 -27.67 -16.37 -10.08
N ILE A 295 -27.17 -16.09 -8.89
CA ILE A 295 -25.74 -15.92 -8.64
C ILE A 295 -25.21 -17.25 -8.12
N SER A 296 -24.47 -17.92 -8.98
CA SER A 296 -24.04 -19.31 -8.81
C SER A 296 -22.52 -19.42 -8.82
N SER A 297 -22.02 -20.61 -8.57
CA SER A 297 -20.59 -20.94 -8.66
C SER A 297 -19.69 -20.01 -7.85
N VAL A 298 -20.15 -19.57 -6.68
CA VAL A 298 -19.35 -18.71 -5.79
C VAL A 298 -18.26 -19.51 -5.12
N TYR A 299 -17.03 -19.40 -5.63
CA TYR A 299 -15.90 -20.12 -5.09
C TYR A 299 -14.71 -19.17 -4.86
N VAL A 300 -14.03 -19.33 -3.72
CA VAL A 300 -12.79 -18.64 -3.38
C VAL A 300 -11.72 -19.68 -3.06
N ALA A 301 -10.58 -19.58 -3.75
CA ALA A 301 -9.46 -20.47 -3.52
C ALA A 301 -8.98 -20.38 -2.06
N GLU A 302 -8.57 -21.50 -1.49
CA GLU A 302 -8.35 -21.67 -0.06
C GLU A 302 -7.37 -20.65 0.53
N GLU A 303 -6.27 -20.39 -0.17
CA GLU A 303 -5.26 -19.41 0.24
C GLU A 303 -5.75 -17.95 0.23
N PHE A 304 -6.91 -17.67 -0.40
CA PHE A 304 -7.52 -16.33 -0.46
C PHE A 304 -8.76 -16.19 0.40
N ARG A 305 -9.16 -17.24 1.14
CA ARG A 305 -10.30 -17.19 2.08
C ARG A 305 -10.04 -16.23 3.24
N GLY A 306 -11.10 -15.81 3.93
CA GLY A 306 -11.00 -14.85 5.03
C GLY A 306 -10.82 -13.38 4.61
N GLN A 307 -10.72 -13.08 3.31
CA GLN A 307 -10.51 -11.73 2.76
C GLN A 307 -11.80 -11.10 2.19
N ARG A 308 -12.97 -11.63 2.50
CA ARG A 308 -14.29 -11.18 2.00
C ARG A 308 -14.40 -11.16 0.46
N LEU A 309 -13.68 -12.03 -0.24
CA LEU A 309 -13.69 -12.08 -1.71
C LEU A 309 -15.04 -12.52 -2.27
N SER A 310 -15.73 -13.47 -1.62
CA SER A 310 -17.08 -13.89 -2.01
C SER A 310 -18.07 -12.74 -2.00
N GLU A 311 -18.03 -11.88 -0.98
CA GLU A 311 -18.85 -10.67 -0.91
C GLU A 311 -18.60 -9.74 -2.11
N ARG A 312 -17.34 -9.52 -2.45
CA ARG A 312 -16.96 -8.65 -3.58
C ARG A 312 -17.37 -9.24 -4.93
N LEU A 313 -17.19 -10.54 -5.13
CA LEU A 313 -17.65 -11.27 -6.31
C LEU A 313 -19.17 -11.13 -6.48
N ILE A 314 -19.93 -11.40 -5.41
CA ILE A 314 -21.39 -11.29 -5.39
C ILE A 314 -21.86 -9.85 -5.62
N ALA A 315 -21.19 -8.87 -5.00
CA ALA A 315 -21.51 -7.45 -5.22
C ALA A 315 -21.28 -7.04 -6.68
N HIS A 316 -20.23 -7.55 -7.32
CA HIS A 316 -19.96 -7.33 -8.74
C HIS A 316 -21.02 -7.98 -9.63
N ALA A 317 -21.36 -9.24 -9.36
CA ALA A 317 -22.42 -9.96 -10.08
C ALA A 317 -23.78 -9.26 -9.93
N ASN A 318 -24.12 -8.78 -8.74
CA ASN A 318 -25.34 -8.00 -8.49
C ASN A 318 -25.39 -6.69 -9.28
N ARG A 319 -24.26 -6.00 -9.43
CA ARG A 319 -24.19 -4.81 -10.28
C ARG A 319 -24.47 -5.15 -11.74
N TYR A 320 -23.85 -6.20 -12.24
CA TYR A 320 -24.11 -6.70 -13.59
C TYR A 320 -25.58 -7.08 -13.80
N VAL A 321 -26.19 -7.82 -12.87
CA VAL A 321 -27.60 -8.19 -12.90
C VAL A 321 -28.51 -6.95 -12.95
N ARG A 322 -28.18 -5.91 -12.17
CA ARG A 322 -28.91 -4.63 -12.18
C ARG A 322 -28.74 -3.89 -13.51
N GLU A 323 -27.55 -3.89 -14.10
CA GLU A 323 -27.27 -3.29 -15.42
C GLU A 323 -28.06 -3.97 -16.55
N LEU A 324 -28.40 -5.26 -16.39
CA LEU A 324 -29.29 -5.98 -17.28
C LEU A 324 -30.79 -5.66 -17.09
N GLY A 325 -31.11 -4.85 -16.07
CA GLY A 325 -32.50 -4.44 -15.79
C GLY A 325 -33.29 -5.37 -14.85
N PHE A 326 -32.64 -6.36 -14.22
CA PHE A 326 -33.27 -7.18 -13.22
C PHE A 326 -33.37 -6.48 -11.87
N ALA A 327 -34.51 -6.52 -11.23
CA ALA A 327 -34.77 -5.90 -9.93
C ALA A 327 -34.32 -6.77 -8.74
N ARG A 328 -34.04 -8.06 -9.00
CA ARG A 328 -33.74 -9.03 -7.94
C ARG A 328 -32.70 -10.04 -8.41
N SER A 329 -31.92 -10.60 -7.50
CA SER A 329 -31.05 -11.77 -7.72
C SER A 329 -31.28 -12.83 -6.66
N TYR A 330 -30.91 -14.07 -6.98
CA TYR A 330 -31.10 -15.23 -6.12
C TYR A 330 -29.81 -16.00 -5.91
N ILE A 331 -29.64 -16.56 -4.71
CA ILE A 331 -28.48 -17.44 -4.36
C ILE A 331 -29.01 -18.68 -3.67
N PRO A 332 -28.65 -19.90 -4.15
CA PRO A 332 -28.90 -21.15 -3.45
C PRO A 332 -27.68 -21.48 -2.58
N SER A 333 -27.87 -21.93 -1.34
CA SER A 333 -26.76 -22.33 -0.47
C SER A 333 -27.22 -23.09 0.77
N GLU A 334 -26.37 -24.00 1.24
CA GLU A 334 -26.48 -24.60 2.57
C GLU A 334 -26.04 -23.68 3.73
N HIS A 335 -25.30 -22.59 3.42
CA HIS A 335 -24.74 -21.69 4.43
C HIS A 335 -25.80 -20.78 5.04
N VAL A 336 -25.95 -20.85 6.35
CA VAL A 336 -26.82 -19.97 7.15
C VAL A 336 -26.02 -18.80 7.71
N GLY A 337 -26.54 -17.57 7.63
CA GLY A 337 -25.94 -16.37 8.21
C GLY A 337 -24.81 -15.74 7.37
N LEU A 338 -24.42 -16.32 6.24
CA LEU A 338 -23.38 -15.77 5.36
C LEU A 338 -23.95 -14.74 4.40
N TYR A 339 -24.98 -15.11 3.66
CA TYR A 339 -25.55 -14.26 2.60
C TYR A 339 -26.41 -13.14 3.16
N GLU A 340 -26.97 -13.32 4.36
CA GLU A 340 -27.68 -12.26 5.09
C GLU A 340 -26.75 -11.08 5.39
N ARG A 341 -25.45 -11.34 5.70
CA ARG A 341 -24.44 -10.27 5.86
C ARG A 341 -24.16 -9.51 4.57
N TYR A 342 -24.48 -10.11 3.40
CA TYR A 342 -24.33 -9.49 2.08
C TYR A 342 -25.62 -8.80 1.63
N GLY A 343 -26.63 -8.76 2.52
CA GLY A 343 -27.92 -8.10 2.30
C GLY A 343 -28.93 -8.93 1.53
N TYR A 344 -28.77 -10.26 1.54
CA TYR A 344 -29.80 -11.19 1.07
C TYR A 344 -30.74 -11.55 2.19
N HIS A 345 -31.98 -11.94 1.83
CA HIS A 345 -32.99 -12.43 2.74
C HIS A 345 -33.31 -13.89 2.42
N TYR A 346 -33.41 -14.72 3.45
CA TYR A 346 -33.88 -16.08 3.33
C TYR A 346 -35.33 -16.09 2.86
N LEU A 347 -35.66 -16.91 1.83
CA LEU A 347 -36.99 -17.07 1.35
C LEU A 347 -37.62 -18.40 1.80
N ARG A 348 -36.99 -19.53 1.47
CA ARG A 348 -37.48 -20.88 1.74
C ARG A 348 -36.39 -21.94 1.50
N GLU A 349 -36.67 -23.16 1.92
CA GLU A 349 -35.92 -24.33 1.47
C GLU A 349 -36.26 -24.68 0.02
N ILE A 350 -35.29 -25.17 -0.70
CA ILE A 350 -35.41 -25.69 -2.06
C ILE A 350 -34.70 -27.03 -2.18
N ARG A 351 -35.13 -27.88 -3.11
CA ARG A 351 -34.49 -29.16 -3.40
C ARG A 351 -33.79 -29.11 -4.73
N ASN A 352 -32.56 -29.57 -4.77
CA ASN A 352 -31.80 -29.72 -6.02
C ASN A 352 -32.20 -31.04 -6.72
N ASP A 353 -31.78 -31.19 -7.97
CA ASP A 353 -32.06 -32.39 -8.78
C ASP A 353 -31.50 -33.70 -8.21
N GLY A 354 -30.46 -33.59 -7.34
CA GLY A 354 -29.87 -34.70 -6.60
C GLY A 354 -30.60 -35.06 -5.28
N GLY A 355 -31.67 -34.33 -4.93
CA GLY A 355 -32.47 -34.52 -3.71
C GLY A 355 -31.91 -33.84 -2.47
N GLY A 356 -30.77 -33.11 -2.57
CA GLY A 356 -30.23 -32.28 -1.51
C GLY A 356 -31.15 -31.08 -1.21
N VAL A 357 -31.09 -30.58 0.05
CA VAL A 357 -31.88 -29.43 0.51
C VAL A 357 -30.95 -28.25 0.74
N ASP A 358 -31.27 -27.12 0.11
CA ASP A 358 -30.59 -25.88 0.23
C ASP A 358 -31.53 -24.73 0.63
N HIS A 359 -30.99 -23.61 1.08
CA HIS A 359 -31.74 -22.40 1.34
C HIS A 359 -31.71 -21.51 0.11
N LEU A 360 -32.88 -20.99 -0.26
CA LEU A 360 -33.00 -19.95 -1.28
C LEU A 360 -32.93 -18.56 -0.61
N TYR A 361 -32.02 -17.77 -1.08
CA TYR A 361 -31.86 -16.37 -0.69
C TYR A 361 -32.19 -15.44 -1.86
N ALA A 362 -32.74 -14.27 -1.57
CA ALA A 362 -32.98 -13.22 -2.54
C ALA A 362 -32.50 -11.86 -2.07
N LYS A 363 -32.14 -11.01 -3.03
CA LYS A 363 -31.75 -9.62 -2.78
C LYS A 363 -32.40 -8.71 -3.80
N GLU A 364 -33.06 -7.63 -3.29
CA GLU A 364 -33.53 -6.52 -4.13
C GLU A 364 -32.33 -5.67 -4.58
N LEU A 365 -32.29 -5.32 -5.86
CA LEU A 365 -31.23 -4.58 -6.52
C LEU A 365 -31.71 -3.16 -6.87
N THR A 366 -31.90 -2.33 -5.86
CA THR A 366 -32.28 -0.91 -6.02
C THR A 366 -31.13 -0.05 -6.49
#